data_bb2fbf98f41c856f58a8b26848ac7533
#
_entry.id   bb2fbf98f41c856f58a8b26848ac7533
#
_cell.length_a   1.000
_cell.length_b   1.000
_cell.length_c   1.000
_cell.angle_alpha   90.00
_cell.angle_beta   90.00
_cell.angle_gamma   90.00
#
_symmetry.space_group_name_H-M   'P 1'
#
loop_
_entity.id
_entity.type
_entity.pdbx_description
1 polymer ?
#
loop_
_entity_poly.entity_id
_entity_poly.type
_entity_poly.pdbx_seq_one_letter_code
_entity_poly.pdbx_strand_id
1 'polypeptide(L)'
;MKMAPLTPDDLRGVFAVPPLPRRASARRPIDFAENDRLVRHLAAGGLTRFLYGGNAFLYHVTLAEYEELLGWMAGFADDHWAIPSVGPSFGRAMDQAALLRRHRFPCAMALPGGDPRDAAGLEAGLREIADAAGVGLILYLKDEGNFGTDKDAGLDAVARLVEAGVCVGIKYAVIRPDPAQDPYLEGLLRRVDRKLVISGIGERPAAAHMKHFRLPGFTTGSGCLAPGLSHGLFQACTVSNWAAAEALRARFIPLEDKRDAWGPARVLHAAIDVAGVAATGPIPPFVSALSDALRAELAPVARALLAMELESRPSGGTRIGAAS
;
A
#
# COMPACT_ATOMS: atom_id res chain seq x y z
N MET A 1 9.00 15.06 -4.02
CA MET A 1 8.03 14.06 -4.55
C MET A 1 7.40 14.54 -5.85
N LYS A 2 6.86 13.64 -6.65
CA LYS A 2 6.00 14.00 -7.79
C LYS A 2 4.78 14.76 -7.31
N MET A 3 4.47 15.88 -7.97
CA MET A 3 3.36 16.78 -7.60
C MET A 3 2.25 16.83 -8.66
N ALA A 4 2.51 16.34 -9.88
CA ALA A 4 1.50 16.26 -10.92
C ALA A 4 0.37 15.31 -10.48
N PRO A 5 -0.89 15.59 -10.83
CA PRO A 5 -2.00 14.68 -10.56
C PRO A 5 -1.73 13.29 -11.12
N LEU A 6 -2.16 12.26 -10.39
CA LEU A 6 -2.00 10.87 -10.79
C LEU A 6 -2.82 10.58 -12.06
N THR A 7 -2.19 9.93 -13.02
CA THR A 7 -2.81 9.48 -14.28
C THR A 7 -2.93 7.94 -14.29
N PRO A 8 -3.76 7.35 -15.17
CA PRO A 8 -3.85 5.89 -15.32
C PRO A 8 -2.51 5.21 -15.63
N ASP A 9 -1.62 5.86 -16.38
CA ASP A 9 -0.31 5.29 -16.71
C ASP A 9 0.65 5.27 -15.49
N ASP A 10 0.45 6.16 -14.53
CA ASP A 10 1.21 6.19 -13.28
C ASP A 10 0.85 5.02 -12.34
N LEU A 11 -0.32 4.42 -12.53
CA LEU A 11 -0.76 3.22 -11.80
C LEU A 11 -0.05 1.95 -12.27
N ARG A 12 0.68 2.00 -13.37
CA ARG A 12 1.47 0.86 -13.85
C ARG A 12 2.74 0.69 -13.01
N GLY A 13 2.71 -0.26 -12.07
CA GLY A 13 3.86 -0.54 -11.21
C GLY A 13 3.50 -1.20 -9.89
N VAL A 14 4.49 -1.23 -9.01
CA VAL A 14 4.34 -1.73 -7.65
C VAL A 14 4.26 -0.56 -6.67
N PHE A 15 3.23 -0.57 -5.83
CA PHE A 15 3.03 0.42 -4.78
C PHE A 15 3.41 -0.18 -3.44
N ALA A 16 4.50 0.25 -2.85
CA ALA A 16 4.87 -0.13 -1.51
C ALA A 16 3.86 0.45 -0.50
N VAL A 17 3.39 -0.40 0.41
CA VAL A 17 2.54 0.00 1.54
C VAL A 17 3.31 -0.26 2.83
N PRO A 18 4.27 0.63 3.19
CA PRO A 18 5.20 0.41 4.28
C PRO A 18 4.52 0.54 5.65
N PRO A 19 5.11 -0.07 6.71
CA PRO A 19 4.81 0.31 8.08
C PRO A 19 5.29 1.74 8.35
N LEU A 20 4.95 2.28 9.53
CA LEU A 20 5.39 3.60 9.99
C LEU A 20 6.18 3.43 11.29
N PRO A 21 7.51 3.29 11.23
CA PRO A 21 8.39 3.21 12.38
C PRO A 21 8.17 4.31 13.42
N ARG A 22 8.22 3.93 14.70
CA ARG A 22 8.00 4.81 15.85
C ARG A 22 9.08 4.63 16.90
N ARG A 23 9.43 5.69 17.63
CA ARG A 23 10.39 5.62 18.74
C ARG A 23 9.76 4.96 19.95
N ALA A 24 10.54 4.14 20.64
CA ALA A 24 10.17 3.50 21.91
C ALA A 24 10.14 4.56 23.02
N SER A 25 8.97 5.18 23.22
CA SER A 25 8.71 6.12 24.30
C SER A 25 7.22 6.08 24.69
N ALA A 26 6.84 6.73 25.78
CA ALA A 26 5.44 6.80 26.23
C ALA A 26 4.51 7.41 25.16
N ARG A 27 5.00 8.38 24.37
CA ARG A 27 4.23 9.04 23.30
C ARG A 27 4.35 8.35 21.95
N ARG A 28 5.31 7.45 21.77
CA ARG A 28 5.55 6.72 20.51
C ARG A 28 5.57 7.61 19.26
N PRO A 29 6.34 8.73 19.24
CA PRO A 29 6.36 9.62 18.08
C PRO A 29 6.90 8.88 16.85
N ILE A 30 6.56 9.37 15.65
CA ILE A 30 7.08 8.84 14.39
C ILE A 30 8.61 8.97 14.40
N ASP A 31 9.31 7.91 14.01
CA ASP A 31 10.78 7.90 13.86
C ASP A 31 11.14 8.14 12.40
N PHE A 32 11.27 9.41 12.01
CA PHE A 32 11.57 9.76 10.62
C PHE A 32 12.92 9.21 10.13
N ALA A 33 13.89 9.02 11.00
CA ALA A 33 15.20 8.45 10.60
C ALA A 33 15.06 6.97 10.16
N GLU A 34 14.29 6.16 10.92
CA GLU A 34 14.03 4.77 10.54
C GLU A 34 13.05 4.67 9.36
N ASN A 35 12.10 5.62 9.22
CA ASN A 35 11.26 5.73 8.02
C ASN A 35 12.10 6.07 6.78
N ASP A 36 13.06 6.99 6.86
CA ASP A 36 13.99 7.30 5.77
C ASP A 36 14.85 6.09 5.39
N ARG A 37 15.30 5.32 6.38
CA ARG A 37 16.04 4.08 6.16
C ARG A 37 15.20 3.08 5.35
N LEU A 38 13.93 2.91 5.72
CA LEU A 38 13.00 2.04 5.03
C LEU A 38 12.72 2.52 3.60
N VAL A 39 12.48 3.82 3.40
CA VAL A 39 12.26 4.40 2.06
C VAL A 39 13.48 4.19 1.17
N ARG A 40 14.70 4.41 1.68
CA ARG A 40 15.93 4.12 0.92
C ARG A 40 16.07 2.64 0.55
N HIS A 41 15.73 1.72 1.46
CA HIS A 41 15.73 0.28 1.17
C HIS A 41 14.75 -0.06 0.03
N LEU A 42 13.54 0.50 0.05
CA LEU A 42 12.52 0.31 -0.97
C LEU A 42 12.95 0.86 -2.33
N ALA A 43 13.47 2.09 -2.34
CA ALA A 43 13.95 2.74 -3.55
C ALA A 43 15.14 2.02 -4.18
N ALA A 44 16.07 1.49 -3.36
CA ALA A 44 17.21 0.68 -3.82
C ALA A 44 16.77 -0.63 -4.51
N GLY A 45 15.58 -1.17 -4.20
CA GLY A 45 14.97 -2.29 -4.90
C GLY A 45 14.05 -1.89 -6.05
N GLY A 46 14.00 -0.60 -6.43
CA GLY A 46 13.22 -0.10 -7.58
C GLY A 46 11.78 0.27 -7.25
N LEU A 47 11.39 0.33 -5.98
CA LEU A 47 10.05 0.77 -5.57
C LEU A 47 10.08 2.26 -5.24
N THR A 48 9.43 3.07 -6.08
CA THR A 48 9.37 4.53 -5.94
C THR A 48 7.94 5.07 -5.72
N ARG A 49 6.98 4.19 -5.48
CA ARG A 49 5.58 4.52 -5.19
C ARG A 49 5.25 4.09 -3.77
N PHE A 50 5.01 5.05 -2.88
CA PHE A 50 4.80 4.83 -1.46
C PHE A 50 3.38 5.23 -1.08
N LEU A 51 2.57 4.25 -0.67
CA LEU A 51 1.19 4.43 -0.25
C LEU A 51 1.09 4.18 1.27
N TYR A 52 0.97 5.25 2.03
CA TYR A 52 0.82 5.18 3.49
C TYR A 52 -0.65 4.99 3.87
N GLY A 53 -0.99 3.83 4.42
CA GLY A 53 -2.35 3.42 4.74
C GLY A 53 -2.44 2.47 5.93
N GLY A 54 -3.10 1.33 5.73
CA GLY A 54 -3.35 0.36 6.80
C GLY A 54 -2.11 -0.21 7.47
N ASN A 55 -1.05 -0.53 6.72
CA ASN A 55 0.21 -1.04 7.29
C ASN A 55 0.95 0.02 8.13
N ALA A 56 0.73 1.30 7.85
CA ALA A 56 1.25 2.42 8.64
C ALA A 56 0.37 2.77 9.84
N PHE A 57 -0.68 2.01 10.10
CA PHE A 57 -1.67 2.27 11.15
C PHE A 57 -2.30 3.67 11.08
N LEU A 58 -2.53 4.23 9.88
CA LEU A 58 -3.06 5.58 9.73
C LEU A 58 -4.47 5.76 10.34
N TYR A 59 -5.19 4.67 10.59
CA TYR A 59 -6.43 4.68 11.37
C TYR A 59 -6.25 5.25 12.78
N HIS A 60 -5.02 5.20 13.33
CA HIS A 60 -4.70 5.49 14.73
C HIS A 60 -3.77 6.69 14.92
N VAL A 61 -3.37 7.39 13.86
CA VAL A 61 -2.56 8.62 13.99
C VAL A 61 -3.41 9.80 14.44
N THR A 62 -2.87 10.69 15.26
CA THR A 62 -3.51 11.96 15.61
C THR A 62 -3.45 12.94 14.43
N LEU A 63 -4.20 14.04 14.45
CA LEU A 63 -4.09 15.07 13.41
C LEU A 63 -2.72 15.74 13.41
N ALA A 64 -2.14 15.96 14.59
CA ALA A 64 -0.79 16.51 14.71
C ALA A 64 0.26 15.58 14.09
N GLU A 65 0.21 14.26 14.40
CA GLU A 65 1.11 13.28 13.76
C GLU A 65 0.86 13.17 12.25
N TYR A 66 -0.38 13.35 11.81
CA TYR A 66 -0.71 13.34 10.39
C TYR A 66 -0.08 14.54 9.66
N GLU A 67 -0.10 15.73 10.26
CA GLU A 67 0.57 16.91 9.72
C GLU A 67 2.09 16.73 9.64
N GLU A 68 2.72 16.17 10.70
CA GLU A 68 4.15 15.82 10.69
C GLU A 68 4.48 14.82 9.59
N LEU A 69 3.62 13.78 9.41
CA LEU A 69 3.78 12.78 8.36
C LEU A 69 3.71 13.41 6.97
N LEU A 70 2.72 14.28 6.72
CA LEU A 70 2.59 14.98 5.44
C LEU A 70 3.80 15.86 5.14
N GLY A 71 4.30 16.61 6.14
CA GLY A 71 5.51 17.42 6.02
C GLY A 71 6.72 16.59 5.63
N TRP A 72 6.91 15.42 6.25
CA TRP A 72 8.00 14.49 5.91
C TRP A 72 7.82 13.89 4.50
N MET A 73 6.64 13.41 4.15
CA MET A 73 6.36 12.84 2.82
C MET A 73 6.54 13.87 1.70
N ALA A 74 6.23 15.14 1.94
CA ALA A 74 6.45 16.23 0.97
C ALA A 74 7.94 16.42 0.60
N GLY A 75 8.85 15.98 1.46
CA GLY A 75 10.30 15.99 1.23
C GLY A 75 10.86 14.79 0.43
N PHE A 76 10.02 13.88 -0.07
CA PHE A 76 10.49 12.74 -0.88
C PHE A 76 11.13 13.21 -2.19
N ALA A 77 12.01 12.37 -2.77
CA ALA A 77 12.67 12.66 -4.04
C ALA A 77 11.68 12.91 -5.19
N ASP A 78 12.07 13.72 -6.18
CA ASP A 78 11.20 14.21 -7.24
C ASP A 78 10.65 13.12 -8.17
N ASP A 79 11.27 11.95 -8.19
CA ASP A 79 10.81 10.76 -8.91
C ASP A 79 9.91 9.84 -8.08
N HIS A 80 9.72 10.14 -6.79
CA HIS A 80 8.90 9.35 -5.88
C HIS A 80 7.44 9.81 -5.86
N TRP A 81 6.53 8.84 -5.86
CA TRP A 81 5.12 9.03 -5.54
C TRP A 81 4.90 8.85 -4.05
N ALA A 82 4.49 9.91 -3.36
CA ALA A 82 4.08 9.86 -1.97
C ALA A 82 2.55 10.00 -1.90
N ILE A 83 1.86 8.96 -1.44
CA ILE A 83 0.40 8.88 -1.42
C ILE A 83 -0.06 8.67 0.03
N PRO A 84 -0.52 9.72 0.71
CA PRO A 84 -1.12 9.59 2.03
C PRO A 84 -2.55 9.05 1.93
N SER A 85 -3.11 8.60 3.06
CA SER A 85 -4.52 8.19 3.12
C SER A 85 -5.32 9.13 4.03
N VAL A 86 -6.63 9.22 3.77
CA VAL A 86 -7.60 9.97 4.56
C VAL A 86 -8.70 9.06 5.11
N GLY A 87 -9.35 9.47 6.16
CA GLY A 87 -10.43 8.72 6.81
C GLY A 87 -9.95 7.88 8.01
N PRO A 88 -10.71 6.84 8.41
CA PRO A 88 -11.83 6.20 7.70
C PRO A 88 -13.21 6.89 7.85
N SER A 89 -13.43 7.72 8.88
CA SER A 89 -14.70 8.44 9.05
C SER A 89 -14.70 9.74 8.27
N PHE A 90 -15.92 10.22 7.91
CA PHE A 90 -16.09 11.45 7.13
C PHE A 90 -15.47 12.68 7.82
N GLY A 91 -15.81 12.95 9.09
CA GLY A 91 -15.26 14.10 9.83
C GLY A 91 -13.72 14.05 9.91
N ARG A 92 -13.15 12.86 10.17
CA ARG A 92 -11.69 12.67 10.17
C ARG A 92 -11.08 12.97 8.80
N ALA A 93 -11.71 12.49 7.72
CA ALA A 93 -11.24 12.74 6.36
C ALA A 93 -11.29 14.24 6.02
N MET A 94 -12.33 14.97 6.44
CA MET A 94 -12.46 16.42 6.24
C MET A 94 -11.38 17.21 6.97
N ASP A 95 -11.08 16.86 8.23
CA ASP A 95 -9.98 17.48 8.98
C ASP A 95 -8.63 17.23 8.30
N GLN A 96 -8.40 16.00 7.81
CA GLN A 96 -7.19 15.61 7.09
C GLN A 96 -7.10 16.29 5.71
N ALA A 97 -8.23 16.49 5.02
CA ALA A 97 -8.30 17.16 3.73
C ALA A 97 -7.74 18.58 3.78
N ALA A 98 -8.06 19.33 4.84
CA ALA A 98 -7.52 20.67 5.07
C ALA A 98 -5.98 20.68 5.20
N LEU A 99 -5.41 19.64 5.79
CA LEU A 99 -3.94 19.47 5.89
C LEU A 99 -3.34 19.09 4.53
N LEU A 100 -3.96 18.15 3.81
CA LEU A 100 -3.52 17.74 2.47
C LEU A 100 -3.41 18.91 1.50
N ARG A 101 -4.39 19.79 1.50
CA ARG A 101 -4.45 20.97 0.62
C ARG A 101 -3.22 21.87 0.71
N ARG A 102 -2.55 21.91 1.88
CA ARG A 102 -1.34 22.71 2.10
C ARG A 102 -0.10 22.14 1.41
N HIS A 103 -0.05 20.83 1.19
CA HIS A 103 1.16 20.11 0.74
C HIS A 103 1.15 19.69 -0.74
N ARG A 104 0.03 19.88 -1.48
CA ARG A 104 -0.09 19.59 -2.92
C ARG A 104 0.30 18.16 -3.31
N PHE A 105 -0.19 17.14 -2.59
CA PHE A 105 0.01 15.74 -2.97
C PHE A 105 -0.64 15.42 -4.32
N PRO A 106 -0.11 14.43 -5.09
CA PRO A 106 -0.67 14.05 -6.39
C PRO A 106 -2.07 13.44 -6.28
N CYS A 107 -2.35 12.75 -5.18
CA CYS A 107 -3.63 12.15 -4.82
C CYS A 107 -3.59 11.72 -3.35
N ALA A 108 -4.72 11.23 -2.82
CA ALA A 108 -4.78 10.56 -1.52
C ALA A 108 -5.62 9.28 -1.63
N MET A 109 -5.39 8.29 -0.76
CA MET A 109 -6.25 7.10 -0.71
C MET A 109 -7.32 7.26 0.37
N ALA A 110 -8.59 7.01 0.02
CA ALA A 110 -9.67 6.95 0.98
C ALA A 110 -9.68 5.60 1.71
N LEU A 111 -9.45 5.62 3.03
CA LEU A 111 -9.53 4.41 3.86
C LEU A 111 -11.00 3.99 4.03
N PRO A 112 -11.31 2.69 3.91
CA PRO A 112 -12.68 2.22 4.08
C PRO A 112 -13.09 2.32 5.55
N GLY A 113 -14.26 2.91 5.81
CA GLY A 113 -14.87 2.94 7.13
C GLY A 113 -15.58 1.62 7.47
N GLY A 114 -16.00 1.47 8.72
CA GLY A 114 -16.74 0.29 9.23
C GLY A 114 -18.25 0.50 9.38
N ASP A 115 -18.73 1.74 9.25
CA ASP A 115 -20.12 2.07 9.51
C ASP A 115 -21.05 1.58 8.39
N PRO A 116 -22.34 1.30 8.70
CA PRO A 116 -23.36 1.04 7.68
C PRO A 116 -23.47 2.23 6.72
N ARG A 117 -23.52 1.97 5.43
CA ARG A 117 -23.52 2.99 4.38
C ARG A 117 -24.21 2.49 3.13
N ASP A 118 -24.63 3.42 2.30
CA ASP A 118 -25.11 3.16 0.97
C ASP A 118 -24.23 3.85 -0.09
N ALA A 119 -24.44 3.50 -1.34
CA ALA A 119 -23.66 4.01 -2.46
C ALA A 119 -23.81 5.54 -2.64
N ALA A 120 -25.00 6.09 -2.41
CA ALA A 120 -25.27 7.51 -2.62
C ALA A 120 -24.58 8.36 -1.55
N GLY A 121 -24.66 7.97 -0.26
CA GLY A 121 -23.99 8.65 0.84
C GLY A 121 -22.47 8.63 0.70
N LEU A 122 -21.90 7.48 0.28
CA LEU A 122 -20.47 7.38 0.02
C LEU A 122 -20.03 8.24 -1.18
N GLU A 123 -20.80 8.24 -2.27
CA GLU A 123 -20.50 9.08 -3.43
C GLU A 123 -20.49 10.57 -3.03
N ALA A 124 -21.50 11.04 -2.30
CA ALA A 124 -21.57 12.42 -1.83
C ALA A 124 -20.37 12.77 -0.94
N GLY A 125 -20.09 11.96 0.08
CA GLY A 125 -18.97 12.21 1.01
C GLY A 125 -17.60 12.19 0.35
N LEU A 126 -17.36 11.29 -0.62
CA LEU A 126 -16.08 11.23 -1.35
C LEU A 126 -15.88 12.44 -2.25
N ARG A 127 -16.94 12.98 -2.87
CA ARG A 127 -16.90 14.25 -3.61
C ARG A 127 -16.51 15.41 -2.69
N GLU A 128 -17.15 15.53 -1.54
CA GLU A 128 -16.84 16.59 -0.57
C GLU A 128 -15.39 16.49 -0.05
N ILE A 129 -14.89 15.27 0.23
CA ILE A 129 -13.51 15.06 0.67
C ILE A 129 -12.51 15.44 -0.44
N ALA A 130 -12.76 15.04 -1.69
CA ALA A 130 -11.89 15.37 -2.81
C ALA A 130 -11.83 16.88 -3.05
N ASP A 131 -12.98 17.57 -3.01
CA ASP A 131 -13.07 19.02 -3.14
C ASP A 131 -12.34 19.74 -2.01
N ALA A 132 -12.53 19.30 -0.77
CA ALA A 132 -11.85 19.87 0.39
C ALA A 132 -10.33 19.67 0.34
N ALA A 133 -9.87 18.48 -0.08
CA ALA A 133 -8.46 18.15 -0.21
C ALA A 133 -7.81 18.80 -1.45
N GLY A 134 -8.59 19.09 -2.48
CA GLY A 134 -8.12 19.61 -3.76
C GLY A 134 -7.31 18.59 -4.56
N VAL A 135 -7.53 17.27 -4.34
CA VAL A 135 -6.86 16.17 -5.02
C VAL A 135 -7.82 15.04 -5.33
N GLY A 136 -7.52 14.25 -6.38
CA GLY A 136 -8.25 13.04 -6.67
C GLY A 136 -7.98 11.94 -5.63
N LEU A 137 -8.91 11.01 -5.50
CA LEU A 137 -8.85 9.93 -4.52
C LEU A 137 -8.56 8.58 -5.17
N ILE A 138 -7.71 7.78 -4.55
CA ILE A 138 -7.64 6.33 -4.78
C ILE A 138 -8.69 5.68 -3.86
N LEU A 139 -9.67 5.02 -4.45
CA LEU A 139 -10.67 4.30 -3.68
C LEU A 139 -10.13 2.94 -3.23
N TYR A 140 -10.34 2.58 -1.96
CA TYR A 140 -9.91 1.30 -1.42
C TYR A 140 -11.12 0.35 -1.30
N LEU A 141 -11.30 -0.55 -2.27
CA LEU A 141 -12.28 -1.61 -2.25
C LEU A 141 -11.69 -2.84 -1.55
N LYS A 142 -11.92 -2.93 -0.24
CA LYS A 142 -11.40 -3.99 0.63
C LYS A 142 -12.34 -5.21 0.68
N ASP A 143 -13.62 -4.98 0.57
CA ASP A 143 -14.67 -5.99 0.49
C ASP A 143 -15.81 -5.51 -0.42
N GLU A 144 -16.69 -6.43 -0.81
CA GLU A 144 -17.80 -6.14 -1.71
C GLU A 144 -18.85 -5.19 -1.11
N GLY A 145 -18.92 -5.10 0.22
CA GLY A 145 -19.84 -4.22 0.94
C GLY A 145 -19.29 -2.82 1.17
N ASN A 146 -18.07 -2.49 0.70
CA ASN A 146 -17.48 -1.16 0.96
C ASN A 146 -18.33 0.01 0.44
N PHE A 147 -19.11 -0.19 -0.60
CA PHE A 147 -20.05 0.79 -1.16
C PHE A 147 -21.53 0.45 -0.90
N GLY A 148 -21.82 -0.21 0.21
CA GLY A 148 -23.17 -0.59 0.62
C GLY A 148 -23.52 -2.05 0.30
N THR A 149 -24.71 -2.46 0.72
CA THR A 149 -25.20 -3.83 0.55
C THR A 149 -25.63 -4.13 -0.88
N ASP A 150 -26.11 -3.11 -1.62
CA ASP A 150 -26.38 -3.21 -3.06
C ASP A 150 -25.05 -3.03 -3.82
N LYS A 151 -24.49 -4.16 -4.23
CA LYS A 151 -23.16 -4.20 -4.88
C LYS A 151 -23.17 -3.54 -6.25
N ASP A 152 -24.25 -3.64 -7.02
CA ASP A 152 -24.36 -3.02 -8.33
C ASP A 152 -24.48 -1.51 -8.21
N ALA A 153 -25.34 -1.01 -7.32
CA ALA A 153 -25.43 0.41 -7.02
C ALA A 153 -24.08 0.96 -6.51
N GLY A 154 -23.34 0.18 -5.71
CA GLY A 154 -22.00 0.50 -5.25
C GLY A 154 -20.99 0.65 -6.38
N LEU A 155 -20.94 -0.30 -7.32
CA LEU A 155 -20.06 -0.26 -8.47
C LEU A 155 -20.43 0.88 -9.44
N ASP A 156 -21.72 1.18 -9.59
CA ASP A 156 -22.20 2.31 -10.38
C ASP A 156 -21.78 3.64 -9.77
N ALA A 157 -21.81 3.79 -8.44
CA ALA A 157 -21.29 4.97 -7.74
C ALA A 157 -19.77 5.15 -7.95
N VAL A 158 -19.00 4.05 -7.91
CA VAL A 158 -17.57 4.08 -8.23
C VAL A 158 -17.34 4.58 -9.67
N ALA A 159 -18.13 4.10 -10.64
CA ALA A 159 -18.04 4.55 -12.03
C ALA A 159 -18.32 6.05 -12.16
N ARG A 160 -19.37 6.56 -11.51
CA ARG A 160 -19.68 8.01 -11.52
C ARG A 160 -18.59 8.86 -10.86
N LEU A 161 -17.93 8.35 -9.82
CA LEU A 161 -16.78 9.01 -9.18
C LEU A 161 -15.56 9.05 -10.11
N VAL A 162 -15.33 8.00 -10.91
CA VAL A 162 -14.29 7.96 -11.94
C VAL A 162 -14.61 8.97 -13.05
N GLU A 163 -15.82 8.96 -13.59
CA GLU A 163 -16.27 9.88 -14.65
C GLU A 163 -16.15 11.35 -14.23
N ALA A 164 -16.43 11.64 -12.96
CA ALA A 164 -16.30 12.98 -12.40
C ALA A 164 -14.87 13.39 -12.05
N GLY A 165 -13.85 12.52 -12.24
CA GLY A 165 -12.46 12.80 -11.88
C GLY A 165 -12.18 12.81 -10.37
N VAL A 166 -13.16 12.44 -9.54
CA VAL A 166 -12.99 12.31 -8.09
C VAL A 166 -12.17 11.06 -7.76
N CYS A 167 -12.45 9.94 -8.43
CA CYS A 167 -11.67 8.72 -8.33
C CYS A 167 -10.61 8.67 -9.44
N VAL A 168 -9.34 8.74 -9.06
CA VAL A 168 -8.18 8.67 -9.98
C VAL A 168 -7.47 7.32 -9.96
N GLY A 169 -7.91 6.40 -9.12
CA GLY A 169 -7.40 5.04 -9.03
C GLY A 169 -8.22 4.20 -8.06
N ILE A 170 -8.15 2.89 -8.20
CA ILE A 170 -8.86 1.93 -7.35
C ILE A 170 -7.88 0.88 -6.87
N LYS A 171 -7.70 0.79 -5.56
CA LYS A 171 -7.00 -0.31 -4.90
C LYS A 171 -8.01 -1.42 -4.63
N TYR A 172 -8.00 -2.45 -5.45
CA TYR A 172 -8.88 -3.59 -5.34
C TYR A 172 -8.30 -4.68 -4.42
N ALA A 173 -8.94 -4.98 -3.31
CA ALA A 173 -8.42 -5.87 -2.28
C ALA A 173 -9.47 -6.85 -1.72
N VAL A 174 -10.46 -7.21 -2.52
CA VAL A 174 -11.38 -8.29 -2.18
C VAL A 174 -10.66 -9.63 -2.29
N ILE A 175 -10.72 -10.44 -1.23
CA ILE A 175 -10.03 -11.72 -1.16
C ILE A 175 -10.89 -12.80 -1.81
N ARG A 176 -10.27 -13.60 -2.70
CA ARG A 176 -10.89 -14.78 -3.33
C ARG A 176 -10.05 -16.02 -3.09
N PRO A 177 -10.69 -17.20 -2.91
CA PRO A 177 -9.99 -18.47 -2.88
C PRO A 177 -9.19 -18.73 -4.17
N ASP A 178 -9.77 -18.43 -5.32
CA ASP A 178 -9.11 -18.41 -6.63
C ASP A 178 -9.11 -16.98 -7.16
N PRO A 179 -7.95 -16.28 -7.13
CA PRO A 179 -7.87 -14.90 -7.62
C PRO A 179 -8.12 -14.74 -9.12
N ALA A 180 -8.12 -15.82 -9.89
CA ALA A 180 -8.44 -15.79 -11.31
C ALA A 180 -9.95 -15.76 -11.59
N GLN A 181 -10.78 -16.00 -10.58
CA GLN A 181 -12.23 -16.05 -10.65
C GLN A 181 -12.84 -15.04 -9.68
N ASP A 182 -13.11 -13.84 -10.17
CA ASP A 182 -13.66 -12.76 -9.36
C ASP A 182 -14.79 -12.00 -10.06
N PRO A 183 -16.04 -12.45 -9.88
CA PRO A 183 -17.21 -11.81 -10.52
C PRO A 183 -17.41 -10.34 -10.12
N TYR A 184 -17.00 -9.95 -8.90
CA TYR A 184 -17.12 -8.56 -8.46
C TYR A 184 -16.06 -7.66 -9.16
N LEU A 185 -14.84 -8.15 -9.33
CA LEU A 185 -13.82 -7.47 -10.13
C LEU A 185 -14.25 -7.36 -11.59
N GLU A 186 -14.80 -8.43 -12.17
CA GLU A 186 -15.38 -8.37 -13.52
C GLU A 186 -16.49 -7.32 -13.63
N GLY A 187 -17.36 -7.26 -12.61
CA GLY A 187 -18.41 -6.24 -12.51
C GLY A 187 -17.85 -4.82 -12.49
N LEU A 188 -16.79 -4.60 -11.74
CA LEU A 188 -16.06 -3.32 -11.71
C LEU A 188 -15.46 -3.00 -13.09
N LEU A 189 -14.76 -3.95 -13.70
CA LEU A 189 -14.06 -3.74 -14.99
C LEU A 189 -15.00 -3.59 -16.20
N ARG A 190 -16.29 -3.92 -16.06
CA ARG A 190 -17.31 -3.56 -17.05
C ARG A 190 -17.70 -2.07 -16.98
N ARG A 191 -17.42 -1.39 -15.87
CA ARG A 191 -17.85 -0.01 -15.57
C ARG A 191 -16.72 1.00 -15.62
N VAL A 192 -15.47 0.58 -15.37
CA VAL A 192 -14.31 1.46 -15.32
C VAL A 192 -13.16 0.91 -16.16
N ASP A 193 -12.26 1.79 -16.62
CA ASP A 193 -11.05 1.36 -17.30
C ASP A 193 -10.16 0.58 -16.33
N ARG A 194 -9.75 -0.64 -16.74
CA ARG A 194 -8.84 -1.50 -15.97
C ARG A 194 -7.53 -0.82 -15.61
N LYS A 195 -7.07 0.15 -16.37
CA LYS A 195 -5.88 0.94 -16.08
C LYS A 195 -5.97 1.70 -14.77
N LEU A 196 -7.17 1.94 -14.27
CA LEU A 196 -7.42 2.60 -12.99
C LEU A 196 -7.40 1.63 -11.80
N VAL A 197 -7.35 0.31 -12.02
CA VAL A 197 -7.50 -0.70 -10.96
C VAL A 197 -6.19 -1.40 -10.70
N ILE A 198 -5.65 -1.29 -9.46
CA ILE A 198 -4.46 -2.04 -9.04
C ILE A 198 -4.84 -3.15 -8.05
N SER A 199 -4.16 -4.30 -8.13
CA SER A 199 -4.33 -5.40 -7.17
C SER A 199 -3.85 -4.96 -5.78
N GLY A 200 -4.69 -5.10 -4.76
CA GLY A 200 -4.51 -4.46 -3.45
C GLY A 200 -4.07 -5.37 -2.30
N ILE A 201 -3.76 -6.66 -2.54
CA ILE A 201 -3.58 -7.68 -1.49
C ILE A 201 -2.14 -8.23 -1.45
N GLY A 202 -1.18 -7.58 -2.05
CA GLY A 202 0.21 -8.06 -2.09
C GLY A 202 0.49 -9.00 -3.26
N GLU A 203 1.55 -9.77 -3.11
CA GLU A 203 2.08 -10.64 -4.15
C GLU A 203 1.21 -11.87 -4.41
N ARG A 204 0.45 -12.35 -3.41
CA ARG A 204 -0.37 -13.57 -3.52
C ARG A 204 -1.28 -13.59 -4.75
N PRO A 205 -2.15 -12.60 -5.00
CA PRO A 205 -3.01 -12.56 -6.18
C PRO A 205 -2.39 -11.83 -7.36
N ALA A 206 -1.25 -11.13 -7.21
CA ALA A 206 -0.75 -10.17 -8.19
C ALA A 206 -0.59 -10.78 -9.59
N ALA A 207 0.08 -11.94 -9.70
CA ALA A 207 0.28 -12.61 -10.98
C ALA A 207 -1.05 -13.02 -11.63
N ALA A 208 -2.01 -13.56 -10.87
CA ALA A 208 -3.34 -13.92 -11.36
C ALA A 208 -4.12 -12.69 -11.84
N HIS A 209 -4.17 -11.62 -11.04
CA HIS A 209 -4.85 -10.38 -11.40
C HIS A 209 -4.26 -9.72 -12.66
N MET A 210 -2.93 -9.67 -12.77
CA MET A 210 -2.27 -9.12 -13.97
C MET A 210 -2.48 -10.01 -15.20
N LYS A 211 -2.52 -11.34 -15.04
CA LYS A 211 -2.71 -12.28 -16.13
C LYS A 211 -4.16 -12.29 -16.65
N HIS A 212 -5.13 -12.48 -15.75
CA HIS A 212 -6.52 -12.74 -16.13
C HIS A 212 -7.31 -11.45 -16.32
N PHE A 213 -7.11 -10.45 -15.46
CA PHE A 213 -7.84 -9.16 -15.51
C PHE A 213 -7.04 -8.05 -16.18
N ARG A 214 -5.74 -8.28 -16.48
CA ARG A 214 -4.82 -7.32 -17.12
C ARG A 214 -4.70 -6.02 -16.29
N LEU A 215 -4.68 -6.14 -14.97
CA LEU A 215 -4.46 -5.00 -14.10
C LEU A 215 -3.04 -4.43 -14.32
N PRO A 216 -2.86 -3.10 -14.23
CA PRO A 216 -1.59 -2.44 -14.56
C PRO A 216 -0.49 -2.66 -13.51
N GLY A 217 -0.85 -3.06 -12.29
CA GLY A 217 0.10 -3.21 -11.19
C GLY A 217 -0.54 -3.72 -9.91
N PHE A 218 0.22 -3.69 -8.84
CA PHE A 218 -0.25 -4.15 -7.54
C PHE A 218 0.37 -3.37 -6.37
N THR A 219 -0.24 -3.48 -5.19
CA THR A 219 0.32 -2.97 -3.93
C THR A 219 1.07 -4.08 -3.22
N THR A 220 2.15 -3.75 -2.53
CA THR A 220 2.89 -4.72 -1.73
C THR A 220 3.09 -4.28 -0.28
N GLY A 221 2.91 -5.22 0.64
CA GLY A 221 3.39 -5.12 2.01
C GLY A 221 4.66 -5.94 2.20
N SER A 222 4.63 -7.21 1.79
CA SER A 222 5.76 -8.14 1.95
C SER A 222 7.00 -7.73 1.14
N GLY A 223 6.81 -7.06 -0.01
CA GLY A 223 7.88 -6.43 -0.77
C GLY A 223 8.59 -5.29 -0.02
N CYS A 224 8.09 -4.85 1.14
CA CYS A 224 8.86 -3.96 2.00
C CYS A 224 10.12 -4.64 2.60
N LEU A 225 10.18 -5.98 2.62
CA LEU A 225 11.39 -6.73 2.95
C LEU A 225 12.24 -7.01 1.69
N ALA A 226 11.58 -7.27 0.56
CA ALA A 226 12.21 -7.74 -0.67
C ALA A 226 11.73 -6.92 -1.89
N PRO A 227 12.07 -5.63 -1.95
CA PRO A 227 11.55 -4.74 -2.98
C PRO A 227 12.00 -5.08 -4.39
N GLY A 228 13.23 -5.56 -4.58
CA GLY A 228 13.75 -6.01 -5.87
C GLY A 228 13.04 -7.25 -6.39
N LEU A 229 12.73 -8.22 -5.51
CA LEU A 229 11.95 -9.41 -5.87
C LEU A 229 10.50 -9.04 -6.25
N SER A 230 9.87 -8.12 -5.53
CA SER A 230 8.52 -7.62 -5.84
C SER A 230 8.51 -6.84 -7.16
N HIS A 231 9.52 -6.01 -7.41
CA HIS A 231 9.71 -5.34 -8.69
C HIS A 231 9.94 -6.35 -9.84
N GLY A 232 10.77 -7.38 -9.60
CA GLY A 232 11.00 -8.46 -10.55
C GLY A 232 9.74 -9.25 -10.89
N LEU A 233 8.87 -9.51 -9.92
CA LEU A 233 7.55 -10.11 -10.14
C LEU A 233 6.71 -9.24 -11.10
N PHE A 234 6.66 -7.94 -10.84
CA PHE A 234 5.98 -7.00 -11.74
C PHE A 234 6.55 -7.04 -13.16
N GLN A 235 7.87 -6.99 -13.29
CA GLN A 235 8.54 -7.07 -14.60
C GLN A 235 8.23 -8.37 -15.33
N ALA A 236 8.29 -9.52 -14.66
CA ALA A 236 7.93 -10.81 -15.24
C ALA A 236 6.49 -10.84 -15.74
N CYS A 237 5.54 -10.27 -14.98
CA CYS A 237 4.15 -10.13 -15.41
C CYS A 237 4.01 -9.24 -16.64
N THR A 238 4.74 -8.12 -16.71
CA THR A 238 4.63 -7.17 -17.84
C THR A 238 5.09 -7.73 -19.17
N VAL A 239 6.04 -8.67 -19.15
CA VAL A 239 6.53 -9.39 -20.35
C VAL A 239 5.85 -10.75 -20.53
N SER A 240 4.78 -11.02 -19.75
CA SER A 240 4.04 -12.30 -19.80
C SER A 240 4.89 -13.55 -19.52
N ASN A 241 5.98 -13.40 -18.79
CA ASN A 241 6.78 -14.54 -18.31
C ASN A 241 6.15 -15.11 -17.02
N TRP A 242 5.05 -15.83 -17.19
CA TRP A 242 4.24 -16.33 -16.08
C TRP A 242 4.97 -17.37 -15.22
N ALA A 243 5.89 -18.13 -15.79
CA ALA A 243 6.71 -19.09 -15.03
C ALA A 243 7.65 -18.35 -14.05
N ALA A 244 8.34 -17.32 -14.52
CA ALA A 244 9.18 -16.49 -13.65
C ALA A 244 8.35 -15.71 -12.62
N ALA A 245 7.18 -15.19 -13.03
CA ALA A 245 6.27 -14.50 -12.12
C ALA A 245 5.82 -15.41 -10.98
N GLU A 246 5.44 -16.65 -11.28
CA GLU A 246 5.01 -17.61 -10.26
C GLU A 246 6.17 -18.03 -9.33
N ALA A 247 7.35 -18.23 -9.86
CA ALA A 247 8.55 -18.55 -9.06
C ALA A 247 8.91 -17.41 -8.09
N LEU A 248 8.76 -16.14 -8.53
CA LEU A 248 8.97 -14.98 -7.67
C LEU A 248 7.86 -14.83 -6.64
N ARG A 249 6.58 -14.97 -7.04
CA ARG A 249 5.42 -14.94 -6.14
C ARG A 249 5.57 -15.96 -5.01
N ALA A 250 5.99 -17.18 -5.31
CA ALA A 250 6.14 -18.25 -4.34
C ALA A 250 7.09 -17.90 -3.18
N ARG A 251 8.09 -17.03 -3.42
CA ARG A 251 9.03 -16.57 -2.38
C ARG A 251 8.36 -15.74 -1.28
N PHE A 252 7.27 -15.06 -1.59
CA PHE A 252 6.53 -14.22 -0.64
C PHE A 252 5.52 -15.00 0.20
N ILE A 253 5.05 -16.16 -0.28
CA ILE A 253 3.96 -16.92 0.35
C ILE A 253 4.21 -17.24 1.82
N PRO A 254 5.40 -17.67 2.26
CA PRO A 254 5.63 -17.95 3.69
C PRO A 254 5.39 -16.74 4.61
N LEU A 255 5.72 -15.52 4.15
CA LEU A 255 5.44 -14.29 4.90
C LEU A 255 3.96 -13.90 4.79
N GLU A 256 3.37 -14.02 3.60
CA GLU A 256 1.94 -13.74 3.37
C GLU A 256 1.06 -14.64 4.24
N ASP A 257 1.39 -15.93 4.41
CA ASP A 257 0.66 -16.85 5.32
C ASP A 257 0.69 -16.37 6.76
N LYS A 258 1.83 -15.86 7.26
CA LYS A 258 1.92 -15.27 8.58
C LYS A 258 1.10 -13.98 8.70
N ARG A 259 1.10 -13.17 7.65
CA ARG A 259 0.32 -11.93 7.59
C ARG A 259 -1.18 -12.19 7.62
N ASP A 260 -1.64 -13.20 6.88
CA ASP A 260 -3.04 -13.60 6.86
C ASP A 260 -3.49 -14.17 8.21
N ALA A 261 -2.64 -15.00 8.84
CA ALA A 261 -2.96 -15.66 10.10
C ALA A 261 -2.94 -14.73 11.32
N TRP A 262 -1.99 -13.77 11.38
CA TRP A 262 -1.73 -12.97 12.58
C TRP A 262 -2.02 -11.49 12.44
N GLY A 263 -2.55 -11.06 11.30
CA GLY A 263 -2.88 -9.67 10.99
C GLY A 263 -1.80 -8.95 10.19
N PRO A 264 -2.14 -8.50 8.95
CA PRO A 264 -1.17 -8.09 7.94
C PRO A 264 -0.24 -6.97 8.37
N ALA A 265 -0.78 -5.93 9.03
CA ALA A 265 -0.02 -4.75 9.42
C ALA A 265 0.95 -5.04 10.58
N ARG A 266 0.50 -5.74 11.62
CA ARG A 266 1.34 -6.05 12.78
C ARG A 266 2.46 -7.04 12.45
N VAL A 267 2.18 -7.99 11.55
CA VAL A 267 3.21 -8.94 11.07
C VAL A 267 4.26 -8.21 10.25
N LEU A 268 3.84 -7.36 9.30
CA LEU A 268 4.78 -6.59 8.49
C LEU A 268 5.68 -5.70 9.35
N HIS A 269 5.10 -5.01 10.32
CA HIS A 269 5.81 -4.16 11.26
C HIS A 269 6.90 -4.96 12.01
N ALA A 270 6.52 -6.13 12.58
CA ALA A 270 7.47 -7.00 13.25
C ALA A 270 8.52 -7.62 12.29
N ALA A 271 8.13 -8.00 11.07
CA ALA A 271 9.01 -8.62 10.08
C ALA A 271 10.15 -7.68 9.66
N ILE A 272 9.84 -6.39 9.41
CA ILE A 272 10.84 -5.35 9.10
C ILE A 272 11.87 -5.22 10.23
N ASP A 273 11.42 -5.26 11.49
CA ASP A 273 12.27 -5.15 12.67
C ASP A 273 13.16 -6.39 12.86
N VAL A 274 12.56 -7.59 12.89
CA VAL A 274 13.33 -8.83 13.14
C VAL A 274 14.27 -9.20 11.99
N ALA A 275 14.03 -8.71 10.79
CA ALA A 275 14.93 -8.84 9.66
C ALA A 275 16.04 -7.76 9.65
N GLY A 276 15.94 -6.71 10.48
CA GLY A 276 16.95 -5.65 10.60
C GLY A 276 16.92 -4.62 9.47
N VAL A 277 15.83 -4.52 8.74
CA VAL A 277 15.66 -3.50 7.68
C VAL A 277 15.53 -2.11 8.29
N ALA A 278 14.68 -1.97 9.31
CA ALA A 278 14.50 -0.74 10.08
C ALA A 278 13.99 -1.07 11.49
N ALA A 279 14.34 -0.26 12.49
CA ALA A 279 13.78 -0.39 13.84
C ALA A 279 12.37 0.18 13.85
N THR A 280 11.34 -0.68 13.83
CA THR A 280 9.96 -0.22 13.71
C THR A 280 9.36 0.26 15.03
N GLY A 281 9.91 -0.16 16.17
CA GLY A 281 9.47 0.26 17.50
C GLY A 281 8.05 -0.21 17.87
N PRO A 282 7.35 0.51 18.75
CA PRO A 282 6.02 0.13 19.19
C PRO A 282 4.94 0.49 18.16
N ILE A 283 3.85 -0.25 18.16
CA ILE A 283 2.65 0.06 17.38
C ILE A 283 1.63 0.88 18.21
N PRO A 284 0.69 1.60 17.55
CA PRO A 284 -0.35 2.36 18.26
C PRO A 284 -1.26 1.48 19.13
N PRO A 285 -1.84 2.01 20.21
CA PRO A 285 -2.90 1.34 20.98
C PRO A 285 -4.09 0.94 20.09
N PHE A 286 -4.95 0.06 20.60
CA PHE A 286 -6.00 -0.69 19.91
C PHE A 286 -5.47 -1.78 18.98
N VAL A 287 -4.19 -1.72 18.58
CA VAL A 287 -3.52 -2.83 17.90
C VAL A 287 -2.48 -3.42 18.84
N SER A 288 -2.46 -4.74 18.99
CA SER A 288 -1.47 -5.43 19.83
C SER A 288 -0.26 -5.83 19.01
N ALA A 289 0.94 -5.60 19.51
CA ALA A 289 2.16 -6.16 18.93
C ALA A 289 2.11 -7.70 18.94
N LEU A 290 2.93 -8.34 18.12
CA LEU A 290 3.13 -9.79 18.22
C LEU A 290 3.82 -10.12 19.54
N SER A 291 3.43 -11.25 20.16
CA SER A 291 4.15 -11.79 21.32
C SER A 291 5.57 -12.19 20.93
N ASP A 292 6.46 -12.32 21.91
CA ASP A 292 7.84 -12.75 21.68
C ASP A 292 7.92 -14.13 21.00
N ALA A 293 7.00 -15.04 21.34
CA ALA A 293 6.89 -16.35 20.71
C ALA A 293 6.57 -16.23 19.20
N LEU A 294 5.57 -15.40 18.84
CA LEU A 294 5.23 -15.17 17.44
C LEU A 294 6.33 -14.40 16.68
N ARG A 295 7.03 -13.49 17.34
CA ARG A 295 8.20 -12.80 16.77
C ARG A 295 9.35 -13.78 16.50
N ALA A 296 9.62 -14.71 17.43
CA ALA A 296 10.63 -15.76 17.25
C ALA A 296 10.29 -16.70 16.07
N GLU A 297 8.99 -17.05 15.91
CA GLU A 297 8.51 -17.85 14.78
C GLU A 297 8.56 -17.08 13.44
N LEU A 298 8.32 -15.77 13.45
CA LEU A 298 8.37 -14.90 12.27
C LEU A 298 9.81 -14.66 11.78
N ALA A 299 10.77 -14.55 12.70
CA ALA A 299 12.13 -14.12 12.40
C ALA A 299 12.83 -14.94 11.28
N PRO A 300 12.81 -16.29 11.28
CA PRO A 300 13.43 -17.06 10.20
C PRO A 300 12.75 -16.80 8.84
N VAL A 301 11.44 -16.65 8.79
CA VAL A 301 10.69 -16.37 7.56
C VAL A 301 11.06 -15.00 6.99
N ALA A 302 11.07 -13.96 7.83
CA ALA A 302 11.41 -12.61 7.41
C ALA A 302 12.88 -12.50 6.94
N ARG A 303 13.80 -13.11 7.68
CA ARG A 303 15.23 -13.13 7.32
C ARG A 303 15.51 -13.92 6.06
N ALA A 304 14.81 -15.04 5.83
CA ALA A 304 14.95 -15.81 4.59
C ALA A 304 14.50 -15.00 3.37
N LEU A 305 13.38 -14.27 3.47
CA LEU A 305 12.93 -13.41 2.38
C LEU A 305 13.92 -12.27 2.09
N LEU A 306 14.45 -11.63 3.14
CA LEU A 306 15.47 -10.59 2.98
C LEU A 306 16.77 -11.16 2.39
N ALA A 307 17.19 -12.36 2.78
CA ALA A 307 18.39 -13.01 2.23
C ALA A 307 18.23 -13.23 0.72
N MET A 308 17.08 -13.76 0.27
CA MET A 308 16.77 -13.92 -1.16
C MET A 308 16.78 -12.58 -1.91
N GLU A 309 16.33 -11.51 -1.30
CA GLU A 309 16.43 -10.15 -1.87
C GLU A 309 17.88 -9.73 -2.08
N LEU A 310 18.72 -9.92 -1.05
CA LEU A 310 20.14 -9.52 -1.10
C LEU A 310 20.93 -10.33 -2.12
N GLU A 311 20.65 -11.62 -2.25
CA GLU A 311 21.26 -12.51 -3.26
C GLU A 311 20.84 -12.13 -4.69
N SER A 312 19.62 -11.63 -4.89
CA SER A 312 19.11 -11.26 -6.21
C SER A 312 19.64 -9.91 -6.71
N ARG A 313 20.24 -9.11 -5.85
CA ARG A 313 20.82 -7.82 -6.25
C ARG A 313 22.07 -8.05 -7.09
N PRO A 314 22.23 -7.36 -8.25
CA PRO A 314 23.47 -7.45 -9.02
C PRO A 314 24.64 -7.13 -8.10
N SER A 315 25.69 -7.94 -8.19
CA SER A 315 26.96 -7.69 -7.51
C SER A 315 27.61 -6.45 -8.15
N GLY A 316 27.00 -5.28 -7.98
CA GLY A 316 27.47 -3.99 -8.43
C GLY A 316 28.64 -3.58 -7.58
N GLY A 317 29.85 -3.73 -8.14
CA GLY A 317 31.11 -3.44 -7.49
C GLY A 317 31.20 -2.03 -6.97
N THR A 318 31.62 -1.94 -5.74
CA THR A 318 32.75 -1.06 -5.32
C THR A 318 33.32 -1.70 -4.08
N ARG A 319 34.29 -2.60 -4.26
CA ARG A 319 35.32 -2.77 -3.23
C ARG A 319 35.95 -1.40 -3.08
N ILE A 320 35.57 -0.66 -2.04
CA ILE A 320 36.37 0.47 -1.57
C ILE A 320 37.68 -0.18 -1.12
N GLY A 321 38.72 0.06 -1.92
CA GLY A 321 40.05 -0.42 -1.63
C GLY A 321 40.47 0.05 -0.25
N ALA A 322 40.88 -0.90 0.59
CA ALA A 322 41.71 -0.61 1.73
C ALA A 322 43.02 0.02 1.18
N ALA A 323 43.15 1.33 1.32
CA ALA A 323 44.40 1.99 1.18
C ALA A 323 45.16 1.77 2.49
N SER A 324 46.27 1.06 2.38
CA SER A 324 47.32 0.90 3.34
C SER A 324 47.90 2.24 3.84
#